data_65b6a2100a3edaefa7cc9d9e64a678aa
#
_entry.id   65b6a2100a3edaefa7cc9d9e64a678aa
#
_cell.length_a   1.000
_cell.length_b   1.000
_cell.length_c   1.000
_cell.angle_alpha   90.00
_cell.angle_beta   90.00
_cell.angle_gamma   90.00
#
_symmetry.space_group_name_H-M   'P 1'
#
loop_
_entity.id
_entity.type
_entity.pdbx_description
1 polymer ?
#
loop_
_entity_poly.entity_id
_entity_poly.type
_entity_poly.pdbx_seq_one_letter_code
_entity_poly.pdbx_strand_id
1 'polypeptide(L)'
;ISLHFTHPDECTPETHAACTRLADAGIPLGSQTVLLKGINDNVETMKQLIHKLLMMRVRPYYLYQCDPISGSSHFRTSVSKGLEIIEGLRGHTTGYAVPTYVIDAPGGGGKIPLQPNYVVGREGDDLLIRNYEGHTYRYPDPVL
;
A
#
# COMPACT_ATOMS: atom_id res chain seq x y z
N ILE A 1 7.58 9.69 -13.24
CA ILE A 1 7.80 10.61 -12.08
C ILE A 1 7.21 9.96 -10.85
N SER A 2 7.98 9.96 -9.76
CA SER A 2 7.53 9.56 -8.43
C SER A 2 7.09 10.78 -7.65
N LEU A 3 5.86 10.75 -7.17
CA LEU A 3 5.23 11.81 -6.40
C LEU A 3 5.06 11.35 -4.94
N HIS A 4 5.06 12.30 -4.01
CA HIS A 4 4.84 12.03 -2.60
C HIS A 4 3.50 12.61 -2.17
N PHE A 5 2.60 11.76 -1.71
CA PHE A 5 1.31 12.13 -1.13
C PHE A 5 1.12 11.40 0.19
N THR A 6 0.67 12.11 1.19
CA THR A 6 0.49 11.58 2.55
C THR A 6 -0.98 11.52 2.96
N HIS A 7 -1.79 12.46 2.48
CA HIS A 7 -3.19 12.61 2.89
C HIS A 7 -4.09 13.02 1.72
N PRO A 8 -5.38 12.62 1.71
CA PRO A 8 -6.34 13.01 0.66
C PRO A 8 -6.46 14.51 0.44
N ASP A 9 -6.24 15.33 1.47
CA ASP A 9 -6.35 16.79 1.39
C ASP A 9 -5.28 17.44 0.50
N GLU A 10 -4.18 16.73 0.20
CA GLU A 10 -3.16 17.19 -0.76
C GLU A 10 -3.63 17.07 -2.22
N CYS A 11 -4.68 16.31 -2.47
CA CYS A 11 -5.26 16.12 -3.79
C CYS A 11 -6.22 17.29 -4.14
N THR A 12 -5.67 18.49 -4.21
CA THR A 12 -6.40 19.72 -4.54
C THR A 12 -6.70 19.82 -6.04
N PRO A 13 -7.60 20.73 -6.48
CA PRO A 13 -7.82 20.99 -7.91
C PRO A 13 -6.55 21.37 -8.67
N GLU A 14 -5.66 22.14 -8.03
CA GLU A 14 -4.36 22.56 -8.60
C GLU A 14 -3.43 21.36 -8.79
N THR A 15 -3.36 20.47 -7.80
CA THR A 15 -2.59 19.24 -7.88
C THR A 15 -3.12 18.34 -8.98
N HIS A 16 -4.45 18.19 -9.07
CA HIS A 16 -5.10 17.43 -10.15
C HIS A 16 -4.71 17.99 -11.52
N ALA A 17 -4.80 19.32 -11.71
CA ALA A 17 -4.45 19.97 -12.96
C ALA A 17 -2.96 19.75 -13.33
N ALA A 18 -2.06 19.82 -12.36
CA ALA A 18 -0.64 19.57 -12.57
C ALA A 18 -0.38 18.11 -13.01
N CYS A 19 -0.97 17.14 -12.33
CA CYS A 19 -0.87 15.71 -12.69
C CYS A 19 -1.46 15.43 -14.07
N THR A 20 -2.59 16.07 -14.41
CA THR A 20 -3.22 15.95 -15.74
C THR A 20 -2.28 16.41 -16.84
N ARG A 21 -1.61 17.56 -16.67
CA ARG A 21 -0.62 18.05 -17.66
C ARG A 21 0.52 17.06 -17.88
N LEU A 22 1.04 16.48 -16.79
CA LEU A 22 2.12 15.48 -16.89
C LEU A 22 1.65 14.21 -17.57
N ALA A 23 0.48 13.71 -17.19
CA ALA A 23 -0.09 12.49 -17.76
C ALA A 23 -0.46 12.67 -19.25
N ASP A 24 -1.01 13.84 -19.63
CA ASP A 24 -1.32 14.15 -21.03
C ASP A 24 -0.04 14.25 -21.89
N ALA A 25 1.08 14.62 -21.31
CA ALA A 25 2.39 14.60 -21.96
C ALA A 25 2.99 13.18 -22.09
N GLY A 26 2.26 12.13 -21.66
CA GLY A 26 2.71 10.73 -21.73
C GLY A 26 3.69 10.33 -20.62
N ILE A 27 3.79 11.12 -19.54
CA ILE A 27 4.68 10.82 -18.43
C ILE A 27 3.96 9.91 -17.42
N PRO A 28 4.48 8.68 -17.15
CA PRO A 28 3.92 7.81 -16.12
C PRO A 28 4.08 8.44 -14.74
N LEU A 29 2.99 8.39 -13.95
CA LEU A 29 2.97 8.94 -12.59
C LEU A 29 2.72 7.83 -11.57
N GLY A 30 3.54 7.81 -10.52
CA GLY A 30 3.40 6.92 -9.38
C GLY A 30 3.51 7.69 -8.07
N SER A 31 2.86 7.20 -7.02
CA SER A 31 2.89 7.81 -5.70
C SER A 31 3.58 6.94 -4.67
N GLN A 32 4.38 7.57 -3.83
CA GLN A 32 4.89 7.02 -2.57
C GLN A 32 4.18 7.71 -1.41
N THR A 33 3.84 6.93 -0.40
CA THR A 33 3.18 7.41 0.82
C THR A 33 3.91 6.86 2.04
N VAL A 34 4.19 7.70 3.03
CA VAL A 34 4.71 7.25 4.33
C VAL A 34 3.53 7.04 5.27
N LEU A 35 3.50 5.91 5.97
CA LEU A 35 2.49 5.60 6.98
C LEU A 35 2.80 6.40 8.25
N LEU A 36 1.89 7.30 8.63
CA LEU A 36 2.06 8.25 9.73
C LEU A 36 0.91 8.15 10.73
N LYS A 37 1.25 7.93 11.99
CA LYS A 37 0.31 7.85 13.10
C LYS A 37 -0.51 9.14 13.24
N GLY A 38 -1.83 8.98 13.34
CA GLY A 38 -2.76 10.10 13.51
C GLY A 38 -3.02 10.93 12.24
N ILE A 39 -2.42 10.56 11.10
CA ILE A 39 -2.56 11.26 9.82
C ILE A 39 -3.27 10.36 8.80
N ASN A 40 -2.70 9.20 8.50
CA ASN A 40 -3.21 8.29 7.48
C ASN A 40 -3.24 6.82 7.92
N ASP A 41 -3.13 6.54 9.21
CA ASP A 41 -2.97 5.21 9.78
C ASP A 41 -4.32 4.49 10.00
N ASN A 42 -5.24 4.66 9.07
CA ASN A 42 -6.49 3.91 9.03
C ASN A 42 -6.90 3.58 7.58
N VAL A 43 -7.70 2.53 7.43
CA VAL A 43 -8.12 2.02 6.12
C VAL A 43 -8.90 3.06 5.33
N GLU A 44 -9.81 3.77 5.97
CA GLU A 44 -10.69 4.73 5.28
C GLU A 44 -9.92 5.91 4.68
N THR A 45 -9.04 6.54 5.46
CA THR A 45 -8.21 7.64 4.96
C THR A 45 -7.28 7.17 3.84
N MET A 46 -6.67 6.01 3.99
CA MET A 46 -5.79 5.44 2.96
C MET A 46 -6.59 5.12 1.68
N LYS A 47 -7.79 4.56 1.82
CA LYS A 47 -8.68 4.27 0.69
C LYS A 47 -9.07 5.54 -0.08
N GLN A 48 -9.42 6.60 0.65
CA GLN A 48 -9.71 7.89 0.02
C GLN A 48 -8.50 8.44 -0.74
N LEU A 49 -7.30 8.36 -0.15
CA LEU A 49 -6.07 8.81 -0.81
C LEU A 49 -5.82 8.05 -2.11
N ILE A 50 -5.80 6.72 -2.07
CA ILE A 50 -5.50 5.92 -3.27
C ILE A 50 -6.53 6.08 -4.37
N HIS A 51 -7.81 6.27 -4.04
CA HIS A 51 -8.86 6.55 -5.02
C HIS A 51 -8.68 7.92 -5.67
N LYS A 52 -8.38 8.97 -4.88
CA LYS A 52 -8.10 10.30 -5.42
C LYS A 52 -6.86 10.30 -6.32
N LEU A 53 -5.82 9.56 -5.94
CA LEU A 53 -4.61 9.40 -6.77
C LEU A 53 -4.94 8.78 -8.13
N LEU A 54 -5.72 7.69 -8.16
CA LEU A 54 -6.13 7.08 -9.44
C LEU A 54 -6.95 8.04 -10.31
N MET A 55 -7.83 8.84 -9.71
CA MET A 55 -8.59 9.85 -10.45
C MET A 55 -7.69 10.94 -11.07
N MET A 56 -6.51 11.17 -10.49
CA MET A 56 -5.48 12.05 -11.04
C MET A 56 -4.52 11.33 -12.00
N ARG A 57 -4.79 10.06 -12.34
CA ARG A 57 -3.93 9.19 -13.14
C ARG A 57 -2.55 8.97 -12.51
N VAL A 58 -2.49 8.96 -11.17
CA VAL A 58 -1.30 8.64 -10.37
C VAL A 58 -1.50 7.26 -9.75
N ARG A 59 -0.62 6.32 -10.07
CA ARG A 59 -0.71 4.98 -9.50
C ARG A 59 -0.07 4.95 -8.12
N PRO A 60 -0.81 4.55 -7.04
CA PRO A 60 -0.19 4.26 -5.75
C PRO A 60 0.75 3.05 -5.90
N TYR A 61 2.05 3.19 -5.60
CA TYR A 61 2.94 2.04 -5.76
C TYR A 61 3.66 1.63 -4.48
N TYR A 62 4.05 2.56 -3.62
CA TYR A 62 4.65 2.24 -2.33
C TYR A 62 3.92 2.89 -1.17
N LEU A 63 3.69 2.09 -0.12
CA LEU A 63 3.41 2.55 1.24
C LEU A 63 4.62 2.22 2.10
N TYR A 64 5.29 3.23 2.65
CA TYR A 64 6.48 3.06 3.47
C TYR A 64 6.13 3.01 4.95
N GLN A 65 6.68 2.03 5.66
CA GLN A 65 6.79 2.13 7.11
C GLN A 65 7.67 3.34 7.46
N CYS A 66 7.23 4.15 8.41
CA CYS A 66 8.01 5.32 8.85
C CYS A 66 9.33 4.89 9.47
N ASP A 67 10.44 5.44 8.98
CA ASP A 67 11.78 5.11 9.45
C ASP A 67 12.03 5.55 10.89
N PRO A 68 12.87 4.79 11.65
CA PRO A 68 13.25 5.13 13.03
C PRO A 68 14.32 6.22 13.08
N ILE A 69 14.01 7.41 12.56
CA ILE A 69 14.90 8.57 12.59
C ILE A 69 14.60 9.49 13.78
N SER A 70 15.57 10.31 14.17
CA SER A 70 15.39 11.31 15.23
C SER A 70 14.22 12.24 14.91
N GLY A 71 13.33 12.46 15.89
CA GLY A 71 12.17 13.34 15.74
C GLY A 71 10.93 12.72 15.10
N SER A 72 11.02 11.49 14.56
CA SER A 72 9.88 10.83 13.91
C SER A 72 9.07 9.92 14.86
N SER A 73 9.51 9.69 16.07
CA SER A 73 8.95 8.67 16.98
C SER A 73 7.45 8.82 17.25
N HIS A 74 6.96 10.06 17.31
CA HIS A 74 5.54 10.36 17.56
C HIS A 74 4.66 10.11 16.34
N PHE A 75 5.23 10.04 15.12
CA PHE A 75 4.52 9.69 13.89
C PHE A 75 4.63 8.21 13.51
N ARG A 76 5.41 7.44 14.24
CA ARG A 76 5.58 6.02 13.94
C ARG A 76 4.38 5.21 14.42
N THR A 77 3.97 4.28 13.59
CA THR A 77 2.97 3.26 13.95
C THR A 77 3.60 1.86 13.82
N SER A 78 2.89 0.84 14.31
CA SER A 78 3.38 -0.53 14.21
C SER A 78 3.30 -1.08 12.79
N VAL A 79 4.17 -2.06 12.48
CA VAL A 79 4.09 -2.81 11.23
C VAL A 79 2.73 -3.52 11.10
N SER A 80 2.18 -4.01 12.20
CA SER A 80 0.85 -4.63 12.19
C SER A 80 -0.25 -3.68 11.73
N LYS A 81 -0.14 -2.39 12.02
CA LYS A 81 -1.08 -1.37 11.52
C LYS A 81 -0.98 -1.22 10.00
N GLY A 82 0.22 -1.24 9.45
CA GLY A 82 0.42 -1.22 7.99
C GLY A 82 -0.17 -2.47 7.31
N LEU A 83 0.04 -3.64 7.89
CA LEU A 83 -0.55 -4.89 7.40
C LEU A 83 -2.09 -4.88 7.48
N GLU A 84 -2.66 -4.35 8.57
CA GLU A 84 -4.11 -4.16 8.71
C GLU A 84 -4.68 -3.27 7.59
N ILE A 85 -3.99 -2.18 7.26
CA ILE A 85 -4.40 -1.28 6.18
C ILE A 85 -4.37 -2.00 4.83
N ILE A 86 -3.29 -2.69 4.50
CA ILE A 86 -3.19 -3.45 3.24
C ILE A 86 -4.29 -4.53 3.17
N GLU A 87 -4.55 -5.24 4.26
CA GLU A 87 -5.63 -6.24 4.33
C GLU A 87 -7.01 -5.61 4.13
N GLY A 88 -7.24 -4.42 4.68
CA GLY A 88 -8.49 -3.67 4.50
C GLY A 88 -8.67 -3.08 3.09
N LEU A 89 -7.62 -3.00 2.29
CA LEU A 89 -7.65 -2.53 0.90
C LEU A 89 -7.73 -3.68 -0.10
N ARG A 90 -6.93 -4.73 0.09
CA ARG A 90 -6.82 -5.87 -0.83
C ARG A 90 -8.13 -6.63 -0.91
N GLY A 91 -8.71 -6.75 -2.11
CA GLY A 91 -10.00 -7.40 -2.35
C GLY A 91 -11.21 -6.50 -2.09
N HIS A 92 -11.04 -5.34 -1.44
CA HIS A 92 -12.09 -4.36 -1.15
C HIS A 92 -12.09 -3.18 -2.12
N THR A 93 -11.10 -3.10 -3.01
CA THR A 93 -11.01 -2.14 -4.11
C THR A 93 -10.18 -2.77 -5.24
N THR A 94 -10.02 -2.04 -6.35
CA THR A 94 -9.19 -2.52 -7.46
C THR A 94 -7.75 -2.77 -7.00
N GLY A 95 -7.17 -3.90 -7.40
CA GLY A 95 -5.77 -4.22 -7.09
C GLY A 95 -4.78 -3.19 -7.64
N TYR A 96 -5.15 -2.45 -8.68
CA TYR A 96 -4.34 -1.38 -9.26
C TYR A 96 -4.12 -0.20 -8.28
N ALA A 97 -5.03 0.00 -7.32
CA ALA A 97 -4.95 1.05 -6.32
C ALA A 97 -4.14 0.66 -5.08
N VAL A 98 -3.94 -0.63 -4.83
CA VAL A 98 -3.30 -1.10 -3.59
C VAL A 98 -1.79 -0.99 -3.70
N PRO A 99 -1.12 -0.15 -2.87
CA PRO A 99 0.32 -0.03 -2.90
C PRO A 99 1.02 -1.26 -2.33
N THR A 100 2.30 -1.44 -2.68
CA THR A 100 3.17 -2.39 -2.00
C THR A 100 3.65 -1.76 -0.69
N TYR A 101 3.34 -2.41 0.43
CA TYR A 101 3.85 -1.99 1.74
C TYR A 101 5.29 -2.44 1.91
N VAL A 102 6.19 -1.52 2.27
CA VAL A 102 7.64 -1.81 2.37
C VAL A 102 8.27 -1.21 3.62
N ILE A 103 9.32 -1.88 4.09
CA ILE A 103 10.28 -1.36 5.07
C ILE A 103 11.60 -1.15 4.35
N ASP A 104 12.25 0.00 4.58
CA ASP A 104 13.65 0.18 4.27
C ASP A 104 14.49 -0.47 5.37
N ALA A 105 15.16 -1.57 5.04
CA ALA A 105 15.93 -2.32 6.02
C ALA A 105 17.12 -1.51 6.52
N PRO A 106 17.35 -1.45 7.85
CA PRO A 106 18.51 -0.77 8.42
C PRO A 106 19.83 -1.30 7.84
N GLY A 107 20.84 -0.43 7.79
CA GLY A 107 22.16 -0.81 7.29
C GLY A 107 22.27 -1.02 5.79
N GLY A 108 21.34 -0.46 5.01
CA GLY A 108 21.40 -0.53 3.54
C GLY A 108 20.85 -1.83 2.96
N GLY A 109 20.03 -2.56 3.72
CA GLY A 109 19.44 -3.83 3.28
C GLY A 109 18.37 -3.71 2.18
N GLY A 110 17.99 -2.49 1.79
CA GLY A 110 17.03 -2.23 0.72
C GLY A 110 15.57 -2.34 1.16
N LYS A 111 14.68 -2.26 0.19
CA LYS A 111 13.24 -2.29 0.42
C LYS A 111 12.73 -3.72 0.53
N ILE A 112 12.14 -4.04 1.68
CA ILE A 112 11.55 -5.35 1.94
C ILE A 112 10.03 -5.22 1.89
N PRO A 113 9.36 -5.87 0.90
CA PRO A 113 7.92 -5.86 0.84
C PRO A 113 7.29 -6.71 1.94
N LEU A 114 6.22 -6.21 2.54
CA LEU A 114 5.43 -6.87 3.56
C LEU A 114 4.00 -7.00 3.08
N GLN A 115 3.36 -8.12 3.40
CA GLN A 115 1.95 -8.34 3.10
C GLN A 115 1.30 -9.20 4.17
N PRO A 116 -0.04 -9.15 4.33
CA PRO A 116 -0.75 -10.08 5.15
C PRO A 116 -0.48 -11.52 4.73
N ASN A 117 -0.53 -12.47 5.66
CA ASN A 117 -0.31 -13.86 5.34
C ASN A 117 -1.59 -14.47 4.70
N TYR A 118 -1.54 -14.67 3.40
CA TYR A 118 -2.62 -15.31 2.64
C TYR A 118 -2.41 -16.82 2.44
N VAL A 119 -1.20 -17.32 2.63
CA VAL A 119 -0.91 -18.75 2.67
C VAL A 119 -0.96 -19.18 4.13
N VAL A 120 -2.01 -19.91 4.52
CA VAL A 120 -2.25 -20.24 5.93
C VAL A 120 -1.85 -21.66 6.30
N GLY A 121 -1.51 -22.51 5.31
CA GLY A 121 -1.06 -23.87 5.58
C GLY A 121 -1.02 -24.74 4.33
N ARG A 122 -0.83 -26.03 4.56
CA ARG A 122 -0.85 -27.09 3.53
C ARG A 122 -1.48 -28.35 4.12
N GLU A 123 -2.30 -29.02 3.33
CA GLU A 123 -2.86 -30.35 3.63
C GLU A 123 -2.63 -31.27 2.45
N GLY A 124 -1.69 -32.21 2.59
CA GLY A 124 -1.28 -33.08 1.48
C GLY A 124 -0.76 -32.24 0.31
N ASP A 125 -1.32 -32.45 -0.87
CA ASP A 125 -0.97 -31.72 -2.09
C ASP A 125 -1.75 -30.41 -2.26
N ASP A 126 -2.53 -30.00 -1.27
CA ASP A 126 -3.31 -28.77 -1.32
C ASP A 126 -2.64 -27.66 -0.50
N LEU A 127 -2.49 -26.51 -1.10
CA LEU A 127 -2.17 -25.25 -0.41
C LEU A 127 -3.46 -24.67 0.19
N LEU A 128 -3.41 -24.27 1.45
CA LEU A 128 -4.50 -23.57 2.11
C LEU A 128 -4.28 -22.06 1.98
N ILE A 129 -5.21 -21.38 1.31
CA ILE A 129 -5.14 -19.95 1.06
C ILE A 129 -6.36 -19.23 1.61
N ARG A 130 -6.14 -18.03 2.18
CA ARG A 130 -7.18 -17.20 2.77
C ARG A 130 -7.49 -16.02 1.85
N ASN A 131 -8.78 -15.78 1.57
CA ASN A 131 -9.20 -14.63 0.77
C ASN A 131 -9.41 -13.36 1.63
N TYR A 132 -9.83 -12.27 0.98
CA TYR A 132 -10.07 -10.97 1.60
C TYR A 132 -11.22 -10.96 2.63
N GLU A 133 -12.15 -11.92 2.55
CA GLU A 133 -13.25 -12.11 3.51
C GLU A 133 -12.84 -12.98 4.70
N GLY A 134 -11.61 -13.53 4.69
CA GLY A 134 -11.13 -14.44 5.73
C GLY A 134 -11.48 -15.90 5.51
N HIS A 135 -12.11 -16.26 4.39
CA HIS A 135 -12.44 -17.63 4.07
C HIS A 135 -11.22 -18.36 3.54
N THR A 136 -11.05 -19.63 3.95
CA THR A 136 -9.97 -20.51 3.51
C THR A 136 -10.42 -21.39 2.37
N TYR A 137 -9.59 -21.51 1.36
CA TYR A 137 -9.78 -22.33 0.17
C TYR A 137 -8.62 -23.30 -0.01
N ARG A 138 -8.90 -24.44 -0.65
CA ARG A 138 -7.89 -25.40 -1.07
C ARG A 138 -7.49 -25.13 -2.51
N TYR A 139 -6.21 -25.08 -2.78
CA TYR A 139 -5.67 -24.93 -4.12
C TYR A 139 -4.70 -26.09 -4.39
N PRO A 140 -4.94 -26.90 -5.45
CA PRO A 140 -4.02 -27.98 -5.80
C PRO A 140 -2.64 -27.45 -6.12
N ASP A 141 -1.65 -27.89 -5.35
CA ASP A 141 -0.23 -27.45 -5.47
C ASP A 141 0.67 -28.68 -5.25
N PRO A 142 0.66 -29.64 -6.21
CA PRO A 142 1.40 -30.88 -6.05
C PRO A 142 2.90 -30.61 -5.95
N VAL A 143 3.54 -31.26 -4.99
CA VAL A 143 5.02 -31.24 -4.86
C VAL A 143 5.59 -32.14 -5.94
N LEU A 144 6.38 -31.58 -6.84
CA LEU A 144 7.08 -32.27 -7.91
C LEU A 144 8.42 -32.85 -7.44
#